data_c2d8f663c30b453e4deac5eb2573b1bb
#
_entry.id   c2d8f663c30b453e4deac5eb2573b1bb
#
_cell.length_a   1.000
_cell.length_b   1.000
_cell.length_c   1.000
_cell.angle_alpha   90.00
_cell.angle_beta   90.00
_cell.angle_gamma   90.00
#
_symmetry.space_group_name_H-M   'P 1'
#
loop_
_entity.id
_entity.type
_entity.pdbx_description
1 polymer ?
#
loop_
_entity_poly.entity_id
_entity_poly.type
_entity_poly.pdbx_seq_one_letter_code
_entity_poly.pdbx_strand_id
1 'polypeptide(L)'
;MKSADTFHDSLEYIHRKTKDILGEVTKKDIQNIIESFFKANRIFVYGAGRSGLVSKAFAIRLVHLGFQTFVIGETIGAPVKKGDLVCIVTGSGETIPAVMTAEIAKNLGAKLMVVTGRKNSRITKFADISIVLSADCTEIERKQYAPLGTLFEASSWILLDGIIAELMKNKKETEESMRSRHATLELP
;
A
#
# COMPACT_ATOMS: atom_id res chain seq x y z
N MET A 1 -4.93 3.25 38.50
CA MET A 1 -4.51 3.53 37.12
C MET A 1 -4.61 2.24 36.29
N LYS A 2 -5.57 2.18 35.32
CA LYS A 2 -5.77 1.01 34.42
C LYS A 2 -5.04 1.17 33.08
N SER A 3 -3.78 1.60 33.07
CA SER A 3 -3.11 1.92 31.79
C SER A 3 -2.56 0.70 31.01
N ALA A 4 -2.31 -0.41 31.69
CA ALA A 4 -1.84 -1.64 31.05
C ALA A 4 -2.93 -2.34 30.24
N ASP A 5 -4.17 -2.29 30.69
CA ASP A 5 -5.31 -2.91 30.03
C ASP A 5 -5.58 -2.30 28.66
N THR A 6 -5.55 -0.96 28.54
CA THR A 6 -5.81 -0.29 27.23
C THR A 6 -4.78 -0.64 26.19
N PHE A 7 -3.51 -0.83 26.55
CA PHE A 7 -2.47 -1.22 25.57
C PHE A 7 -2.75 -2.62 25.00
N HIS A 8 -2.98 -3.60 25.86
CA HIS A 8 -3.25 -4.96 25.44
C HIS A 8 -4.57 -5.08 24.68
N ASP A 9 -5.62 -4.42 25.15
CA ASP A 9 -6.92 -4.35 24.48
C ASP A 9 -6.77 -3.75 23.07
N SER A 10 -5.96 -2.68 22.90
CA SER A 10 -5.70 -2.05 21.63
C SER A 10 -4.94 -2.98 20.67
N LEU A 11 -3.91 -3.70 21.15
CA LEU A 11 -3.19 -4.67 20.34
C LEU A 11 -4.09 -5.79 19.85
N GLU A 12 -4.87 -6.38 20.76
CA GLU A 12 -5.82 -7.46 20.42
C GLU A 12 -6.86 -6.97 19.41
N TYR A 13 -7.43 -5.80 19.64
CA TYR A 13 -8.40 -5.18 18.74
C TYR A 13 -7.83 -4.96 17.34
N ILE A 14 -6.63 -4.37 17.24
CA ILE A 14 -5.97 -4.09 15.95
C ILE A 14 -5.65 -5.41 15.23
N HIS A 15 -5.08 -6.41 15.92
CA HIS A 15 -4.78 -7.71 15.32
C HIS A 15 -6.02 -8.38 14.75
N ARG A 16 -7.08 -8.47 15.55
CA ARG A 16 -8.34 -9.10 15.13
C ARG A 16 -8.92 -8.38 13.91
N LYS A 17 -9.09 -7.06 14.00
CA LYS A 17 -9.68 -6.27 12.90
C LYS A 17 -8.82 -6.28 11.64
N THR A 18 -7.51 -6.25 11.75
CA THR A 18 -6.61 -6.37 10.60
C THR A 18 -6.75 -7.74 9.93
N LYS A 19 -6.85 -8.83 10.71
CA LYS A 19 -7.08 -10.17 10.19
C LYS A 19 -8.41 -10.25 9.42
N ASP A 20 -9.48 -9.68 9.98
CA ASP A 20 -10.80 -9.67 9.34
C ASP A 20 -10.76 -8.90 8.01
N ILE A 21 -10.19 -7.69 8.01
CA ILE A 21 -10.02 -6.84 6.81
C ILE A 21 -9.25 -7.58 5.71
N LEU A 22 -8.12 -8.19 6.06
CA LEU A 22 -7.27 -8.89 5.09
C LEU A 22 -7.88 -10.19 4.59
N GLY A 23 -8.77 -10.81 5.37
CA GLY A 23 -9.51 -12.00 4.99
C GLY A 23 -10.45 -11.78 3.79
N GLU A 24 -10.85 -10.54 3.52
CA GLU A 24 -11.70 -10.18 2.38
C GLU A 24 -10.92 -10.06 1.06
N VAL A 25 -9.59 -10.01 1.11
CA VAL A 25 -8.75 -9.92 -0.09
C VAL A 25 -8.69 -11.26 -0.79
N THR A 26 -9.17 -11.33 -2.03
CA THR A 26 -9.27 -12.59 -2.75
C THR A 26 -7.96 -12.99 -3.45
N LYS A 27 -7.80 -14.28 -3.73
CA LYS A 27 -6.66 -14.77 -4.54
C LYS A 27 -6.63 -14.12 -5.93
N LYS A 28 -7.80 -13.84 -6.50
CA LYS A 28 -7.93 -13.18 -7.80
C LYS A 28 -7.39 -11.74 -7.76
N ASP A 29 -7.67 -11.02 -6.67
CA ASP A 29 -7.14 -9.66 -6.49
C ASP A 29 -5.61 -9.69 -6.46
N ILE A 30 -5.02 -10.60 -5.69
CA ILE A 30 -3.57 -10.76 -5.63
C ILE A 30 -2.99 -11.14 -6.99
N GLN A 31 -3.58 -12.06 -7.73
CA GLN A 31 -3.12 -12.43 -9.07
C GLN A 31 -3.11 -11.22 -10.02
N ASN A 32 -4.20 -10.43 -10.05
CA ASN A 32 -4.30 -9.22 -10.87
C ASN A 32 -3.22 -8.18 -10.52
N ILE A 33 -2.94 -8.04 -9.23
CA ILE A 33 -1.87 -7.16 -8.74
C ILE A 33 -0.53 -7.65 -9.26
N ILE A 34 -0.17 -8.90 -8.98
CA ILE A 34 1.12 -9.50 -9.36
C ILE A 34 1.37 -9.37 -10.86
N GLU A 35 0.37 -9.71 -11.69
CA GLU A 35 0.48 -9.53 -13.13
C GLU A 35 0.74 -8.08 -13.54
N SER A 36 0.18 -7.11 -12.81
CA SER A 36 0.37 -5.70 -13.11
C SER A 36 1.78 -5.23 -12.83
N PHE A 37 2.41 -5.74 -11.76
CA PHE A 37 3.82 -5.48 -11.47
C PHE A 37 4.76 -6.02 -12.54
N PHE A 38 4.50 -7.24 -13.03
CA PHE A 38 5.33 -7.84 -14.08
C PHE A 38 5.14 -7.22 -15.46
N LYS A 39 3.97 -6.63 -15.74
CA LYS A 39 3.67 -5.94 -17.01
C LYS A 39 4.16 -4.49 -17.01
N ALA A 40 4.47 -3.92 -15.86
CA ALA A 40 4.87 -2.53 -15.73
C ALA A 40 6.32 -2.30 -16.16
N ASN A 41 6.58 -1.20 -16.88
CA ASN A 41 7.95 -0.76 -17.17
C ASN A 41 8.64 -0.24 -15.91
N ARG A 42 7.93 0.58 -15.14
CA ARG A 42 8.39 1.19 -13.89
C ARG A 42 7.21 1.29 -12.92
N ILE A 43 7.53 1.41 -11.64
CA ILE A 43 6.54 1.50 -10.58
C ILE A 43 6.66 2.85 -9.90
N PHE A 44 5.54 3.50 -9.69
CA PHE A 44 5.45 4.74 -8.95
C PHE A 44 4.54 4.54 -7.75
N VAL A 45 4.95 4.98 -6.59
CA VAL A 45 4.12 4.89 -5.38
C VAL A 45 3.76 6.27 -4.87
N TYR A 46 2.56 6.40 -4.29
CA TYR A 46 2.08 7.62 -3.68
C TYR A 46 1.17 7.34 -2.49
N GLY A 47 1.21 8.25 -1.54
CA GLY A 47 0.29 8.34 -0.41
C GLY A 47 0.51 9.66 0.32
N ALA A 48 -0.51 10.15 1.02
CA ALA A 48 -0.42 11.35 1.84
C ALA A 48 -0.35 10.99 3.33
N GLY A 49 0.43 11.76 4.12
CA GLY A 49 0.56 11.53 5.56
C GLY A 49 1.08 10.13 5.90
N ARG A 50 0.45 9.45 6.87
CA ARG A 50 0.84 8.08 7.29
C ARG A 50 0.71 7.05 6.17
N SER A 51 -0.29 7.17 5.29
CA SER A 51 -0.40 6.33 4.08
C SER A 51 0.80 6.52 3.15
N GLY A 52 1.40 7.71 3.11
CA GLY A 52 2.64 7.98 2.39
C GLY A 52 3.84 7.24 2.98
N LEU A 53 3.93 7.11 4.31
CA LEU A 53 4.97 6.32 4.98
C LEU A 53 4.84 4.83 4.62
N VAL A 54 3.62 4.30 4.62
CA VAL A 54 3.34 2.93 4.16
C VAL A 54 3.76 2.72 2.70
N SER A 55 3.42 3.68 1.82
CA SER A 55 3.82 3.63 0.40
C SER A 55 5.34 3.65 0.22
N LYS A 56 6.05 4.47 1.00
CA LYS A 56 7.52 4.55 0.97
C LYS A 56 8.19 3.26 1.45
N ALA A 57 7.66 2.66 2.53
CA ALA A 57 8.14 1.37 3.02
C ALA A 57 7.97 0.27 1.95
N PHE A 58 6.85 0.26 1.25
CA PHE A 58 6.61 -0.64 0.12
C PHE A 58 7.59 -0.38 -1.04
N ALA A 59 7.84 0.89 -1.38
CA ALA A 59 8.78 1.26 -2.44
C ALA A 59 10.19 0.71 -2.19
N ILE A 60 10.69 0.80 -0.96
CA ILE A 60 12.00 0.26 -0.59
C ILE A 60 12.05 -1.25 -0.86
N ARG A 61 11.03 -2.02 -0.48
CA ARG A 61 10.97 -3.46 -0.75
C ARG A 61 10.91 -3.79 -2.24
N LEU A 62 10.19 -2.98 -3.04
CA LEU A 62 10.18 -3.14 -4.49
C LEU A 62 11.56 -2.91 -5.11
N VAL A 63 12.31 -1.91 -4.62
CA VAL A 63 13.71 -1.68 -5.03
C VAL A 63 14.58 -2.88 -4.67
N HIS A 64 14.44 -3.44 -3.46
CA HIS A 64 15.16 -4.65 -3.06
C HIS A 64 14.83 -5.86 -3.96
N LEU A 65 13.61 -5.95 -4.46
CA LEU A 65 13.20 -6.95 -5.46
C LEU A 65 13.70 -6.63 -6.89
N GLY A 66 14.44 -5.52 -7.07
CA GLY A 66 14.99 -5.12 -8.36
C GLY A 66 13.97 -4.51 -9.32
N PHE A 67 12.84 -3.99 -8.81
CA PHE A 67 11.93 -3.17 -9.60
C PHE A 67 12.45 -1.73 -9.68
N GLN A 68 12.30 -1.12 -10.84
CA GLN A 68 12.57 0.31 -11.01
C GLN A 68 11.42 1.11 -10.39
N THR A 69 11.62 1.59 -9.16
CA THR A 69 10.57 2.19 -8.34
C THR A 69 10.88 3.62 -7.96
N PHE A 70 9.86 4.49 -7.99
CA PHE A 70 9.92 5.90 -7.66
C PHE A 70 8.81 6.28 -6.69
N VAL A 71 9.08 7.27 -5.84
CA VAL A 71 8.07 7.88 -4.96
C VAL A 71 7.62 9.20 -5.59
N ILE A 72 6.33 9.35 -5.86
CA ILE A 72 5.78 10.60 -6.40
C ILE A 72 5.84 11.68 -5.30
N GLY A 73 6.36 12.86 -5.67
CA GLY A 73 6.54 13.98 -4.76
C GLY A 73 7.96 14.12 -4.20
N GLU A 74 8.85 13.16 -4.44
CA GLU A 74 10.27 13.34 -4.14
C GLU A 74 10.94 14.24 -5.21
N THR A 75 11.93 15.03 -4.77
CA THR A 75 12.62 16.00 -5.62
C THR A 75 13.33 15.34 -6.81
N ILE A 76 13.90 14.15 -6.59
CA ILE A 76 14.55 13.35 -7.63
C ILE A 76 13.57 12.25 -8.04
N GLY A 77 12.84 12.50 -9.12
CA GLY A 77 11.84 11.57 -9.66
C GLY A 77 11.89 11.48 -11.17
N ALA A 78 11.30 10.43 -11.71
CA ALA A 78 11.10 10.26 -13.14
C ALA A 78 9.67 10.70 -13.53
N PRO A 79 9.44 11.18 -14.77
CA PRO A 79 8.08 11.45 -15.24
C PRO A 79 7.32 10.14 -15.46
N VAL A 80 6.08 10.06 -14.99
CA VAL A 80 5.16 8.94 -15.27
C VAL A 80 4.83 8.89 -16.77
N LYS A 81 4.80 7.69 -17.35
CA LYS A 81 4.52 7.47 -18.78
C LYS A 81 3.56 6.29 -18.97
N LYS A 82 3.03 6.16 -20.19
CA LYS A 82 2.28 4.98 -20.60
C LYS A 82 3.10 3.71 -20.40
N GLY A 83 2.48 2.68 -19.85
CA GLY A 83 3.12 1.40 -19.51
C GLY A 83 3.72 1.35 -18.10
N ASP A 84 3.70 2.44 -17.35
CA ASP A 84 4.06 2.45 -15.93
C ASP A 84 2.88 2.01 -15.06
N LEU A 85 3.16 1.53 -13.85
CA LEU A 85 2.18 1.24 -12.80
C LEU A 85 2.29 2.31 -11.71
N VAL A 86 1.19 2.97 -11.40
CA VAL A 86 1.08 3.90 -10.27
C VAL A 86 0.28 3.24 -9.17
N CYS A 87 0.89 3.09 -7.98
CA CYS A 87 0.27 2.51 -6.79
C CYS A 87 -0.03 3.62 -5.78
N ILE A 88 -1.30 3.82 -5.43
CA ILE A 88 -1.72 4.85 -4.47
C ILE A 88 -2.34 4.21 -3.24
N VAL A 89 -1.86 4.61 -2.06
CA VAL A 89 -2.43 4.21 -0.75
C VAL A 89 -3.16 5.41 -0.15
N THR A 90 -4.45 5.26 0.11
CA THR A 90 -5.29 6.36 0.64
C THR A 90 -6.50 5.85 1.41
N GLY A 91 -6.57 6.09 2.72
CA GLY A 91 -7.66 5.57 3.55
C GLY A 91 -9.05 6.08 3.15
N SER A 92 -9.21 7.37 2.93
CA SER A 92 -10.50 7.96 2.55
C SER A 92 -10.85 7.81 1.07
N GLY A 93 -9.84 7.74 0.19
CA GLY A 93 -10.02 7.85 -1.25
C GLY A 93 -10.49 9.21 -1.74
N GLU A 94 -10.52 10.22 -0.85
CA GLU A 94 -11.01 11.58 -1.10
C GLU A 94 -9.91 12.64 -0.97
N THR A 95 -8.72 12.26 -0.51
CA THR A 95 -7.59 13.18 -0.31
C THR A 95 -7.23 13.85 -1.63
N ILE A 96 -7.37 15.17 -1.71
CA ILE A 96 -7.23 15.93 -2.96
C ILE A 96 -5.93 15.61 -3.71
N PRO A 97 -4.72 15.66 -3.10
CA PRO A 97 -3.49 15.31 -3.81
C PRO A 97 -3.48 13.88 -4.36
N ALA A 98 -4.08 12.91 -3.64
CA ALA A 98 -4.13 11.52 -4.10
C ALA A 98 -5.05 11.36 -5.32
N VAL A 99 -6.22 12.02 -5.30
CA VAL A 99 -7.17 12.01 -6.42
C VAL A 99 -6.57 12.70 -7.65
N MET A 100 -5.92 13.86 -7.48
CA MET A 100 -5.23 14.56 -8.57
C MET A 100 -4.09 13.72 -9.17
N THR A 101 -3.30 13.06 -8.33
CA THR A 101 -2.23 12.14 -8.78
C THR A 101 -2.83 10.99 -9.61
N ALA A 102 -3.93 10.41 -9.17
CA ALA A 102 -4.62 9.35 -9.89
C ALA A 102 -5.13 9.81 -11.27
N GLU A 103 -5.77 10.96 -11.33
CA GLU A 103 -6.29 11.55 -12.56
C GLU A 103 -5.16 11.85 -13.56
N ILE A 104 -4.08 12.49 -13.10
CA ILE A 104 -2.91 12.78 -13.93
C ILE A 104 -2.29 11.49 -14.46
N ALA A 105 -2.08 10.47 -13.60
CA ALA A 105 -1.52 9.19 -14.00
C ALA A 105 -2.37 8.49 -15.09
N LYS A 106 -3.71 8.52 -14.94
CA LYS A 106 -4.63 7.98 -15.97
C LYS A 106 -4.54 8.73 -17.28
N ASN A 107 -4.49 10.05 -17.25
CA ASN A 107 -4.37 10.89 -18.45
C ASN A 107 -3.05 10.66 -19.18
N LEU A 108 -1.98 10.29 -18.45
CA LEU A 108 -0.69 9.90 -19.03
C LEU A 108 -0.67 8.45 -19.56
N GLY A 109 -1.76 7.69 -19.41
CA GLY A 109 -1.88 6.30 -19.86
C GLY A 109 -1.18 5.28 -18.96
N ALA A 110 -0.85 5.63 -17.72
CA ALA A 110 -0.35 4.68 -16.74
C ALA A 110 -1.48 3.77 -16.21
N LYS A 111 -1.13 2.57 -15.79
CA LYS A 111 -2.04 1.68 -15.05
C LYS A 111 -2.10 2.13 -13.59
N LEU A 112 -3.30 2.14 -13.00
CA LEU A 112 -3.50 2.63 -11.65
C LEU A 112 -3.99 1.52 -10.72
N MET A 113 -3.22 1.23 -9.69
CA MET A 113 -3.58 0.39 -8.55
C MET A 113 -3.84 1.28 -7.33
N VAL A 114 -4.98 1.06 -6.67
CA VAL A 114 -5.37 1.82 -5.48
C VAL A 114 -5.64 0.87 -4.32
N VAL A 115 -5.02 1.15 -3.17
CA VAL A 115 -5.38 0.57 -1.88
C VAL A 115 -6.14 1.64 -1.10
N THR A 116 -7.40 1.37 -0.76
CA THR A 116 -8.27 2.35 -0.10
C THR A 116 -9.15 1.72 0.97
N GLY A 117 -9.58 2.51 1.95
CA GLY A 117 -10.55 2.08 2.96
C GLY A 117 -12.03 2.19 2.51
N ARG A 118 -12.30 2.72 1.30
CA ARG A 118 -13.68 2.97 0.82
C ARG A 118 -13.89 2.49 -0.60
N LYS A 119 -14.91 1.66 -0.79
CA LYS A 119 -15.28 1.10 -2.10
C LYS A 119 -15.75 2.20 -3.08
N ASN A 120 -16.57 3.11 -2.61
CA ASN A 120 -17.15 4.19 -3.41
C ASN A 120 -16.50 5.51 -3.02
N SER A 121 -15.38 5.84 -3.65
CA SER A 121 -14.65 7.08 -3.43
C SER A 121 -14.23 7.71 -4.76
N ARG A 122 -13.78 8.96 -4.73
CA ARG A 122 -13.37 9.68 -5.96
C ARG A 122 -12.21 8.97 -6.66
N ILE A 123 -11.24 8.46 -5.92
CA ILE A 123 -10.06 7.84 -6.50
C ILE A 123 -10.37 6.50 -7.19
N THR A 124 -11.36 5.74 -6.68
CA THR A 124 -11.71 4.44 -7.26
C THR A 124 -12.29 4.54 -8.67
N LYS A 125 -12.77 5.73 -9.08
CA LYS A 125 -13.24 5.99 -10.45
C LYS A 125 -12.11 5.96 -11.48
N PHE A 126 -10.88 6.20 -11.06
CA PHE A 126 -9.70 6.17 -11.93
C PHE A 126 -8.96 4.83 -11.90
N ALA A 127 -9.21 4.00 -10.89
CA ALA A 127 -8.44 2.79 -10.64
C ALA A 127 -8.73 1.68 -11.66
N ASP A 128 -7.66 1.05 -12.18
CA ASP A 128 -7.74 -0.20 -12.94
C ASP A 128 -7.82 -1.40 -11.99
N ILE A 129 -7.22 -1.27 -10.79
CA ILE A 129 -7.26 -2.26 -9.72
C ILE A 129 -7.52 -1.51 -8.41
N SER A 130 -8.54 -1.94 -7.67
CA SER A 130 -8.87 -1.40 -6.35
C SER A 130 -8.88 -2.51 -5.31
N ILE A 131 -8.11 -2.34 -4.26
CA ILE A 131 -8.20 -3.18 -3.05
C ILE A 131 -8.83 -2.34 -1.95
N VAL A 132 -9.95 -2.82 -1.43
CA VAL A 132 -10.70 -2.10 -0.40
C VAL A 132 -10.45 -2.76 0.96
N LEU A 133 -9.82 -2.02 1.85
CA LEU A 133 -9.50 -2.42 3.21
C LEU A 133 -10.42 -1.69 4.19
N SER A 134 -11.69 -2.10 4.25
CA SER A 134 -12.68 -1.51 5.15
C SER A 134 -12.87 -2.38 6.39
N ALA A 135 -12.92 -1.73 7.56
CA ALA A 135 -13.23 -2.41 8.80
C ALA A 135 -14.73 -2.34 9.11
N ASP A 136 -15.32 -3.47 9.45
CA ASP A 136 -16.58 -3.49 10.16
C ASP A 136 -16.30 -3.30 11.66
N CYS A 137 -16.54 -2.09 12.16
CA CYS A 137 -16.28 -1.73 13.54
C CYS A 137 -17.16 -0.56 13.99
N THR A 138 -17.47 -0.52 15.28
CA THR A 138 -18.14 0.62 15.88
C THR A 138 -17.20 1.82 15.95
N GLU A 139 -17.75 3.02 15.81
CA GLU A 139 -16.95 4.24 15.91
C GLU A 139 -16.36 4.42 17.32
N ILE A 140 -17.05 3.94 18.34
CA ILE A 140 -16.62 4.02 19.74
C ILE A 140 -15.35 3.18 19.96
N GLU A 141 -15.39 1.88 19.60
CA GLU A 141 -14.23 0.98 19.74
C GLU A 141 -13.03 1.47 18.92
N ARG A 142 -13.30 1.89 17.67
CA ARG A 142 -12.25 2.40 16.80
C ARG A 142 -11.56 3.62 17.41
N LYS A 143 -12.32 4.59 17.93
CA LYS A 143 -11.74 5.78 18.57
C LYS A 143 -10.92 5.42 19.80
N GLN A 144 -11.34 4.42 20.55
CA GLN A 144 -10.67 4.00 21.79
C GLN A 144 -9.38 3.22 21.54
N TYR A 145 -9.41 2.24 20.61
CA TYR A 145 -8.35 1.25 20.44
C TYR A 145 -7.50 1.43 19.17
N ALA A 146 -8.06 2.03 18.14
CA ALA A 146 -7.39 2.21 16.84
C ALA A 146 -7.78 3.55 16.19
N PRO A 147 -7.37 4.69 16.80
CA PRO A 147 -7.84 6.01 16.37
C PRO A 147 -7.43 6.34 14.94
N LEU A 148 -8.24 7.19 14.29
CA LEU A 148 -8.02 7.71 12.93
C LEU A 148 -7.89 6.58 11.89
N GLY A 149 -6.80 6.56 11.14
CA GLY A 149 -6.49 5.61 10.07
C GLY A 149 -5.78 4.33 10.50
N THR A 150 -5.60 4.08 11.81
CA THR A 150 -4.76 3.00 12.33
C THR A 150 -5.06 1.63 11.70
N LEU A 151 -6.33 1.22 11.64
CA LEU A 151 -6.70 -0.08 11.05
C LEU A 151 -6.37 -0.15 9.56
N PHE A 152 -6.67 0.91 8.81
CA PHE A 152 -6.37 0.98 7.39
C PHE A 152 -4.86 0.92 7.13
N GLU A 153 -4.08 1.70 7.89
CA GLU A 153 -2.63 1.79 7.71
C GLU A 153 -1.93 0.48 8.09
N ALA A 154 -2.33 -0.15 9.21
CA ALA A 154 -1.82 -1.45 9.63
C ALA A 154 -2.16 -2.54 8.59
N SER A 155 -3.43 -2.61 8.14
CA SER A 155 -3.85 -3.56 7.12
C SER A 155 -3.13 -3.33 5.79
N SER A 156 -2.94 -2.06 5.38
CA SER A 156 -2.21 -1.72 4.15
C SER A 156 -0.76 -2.17 4.21
N TRP A 157 -0.09 -1.97 5.35
CA TRP A 157 1.29 -2.42 5.53
C TRP A 157 1.42 -3.93 5.36
N ILE A 158 0.59 -4.70 6.07
CA ILE A 158 0.62 -6.17 6.01
C ILE A 158 0.24 -6.68 4.62
N LEU A 159 -0.78 -6.08 3.97
CA LEU A 159 -1.14 -6.41 2.59
C LEU A 159 0.05 -6.24 1.64
N LEU A 160 0.72 -5.09 1.72
CA LEU A 160 1.82 -4.76 0.82
C LEU A 160 3.04 -5.66 1.06
N ASP A 161 3.34 -6.02 2.32
CA ASP A 161 4.38 -7.01 2.62
C ASP A 161 4.00 -8.42 2.12
N GLY A 162 2.72 -8.78 2.17
CA GLY A 162 2.22 -10.01 1.55
C GLY A 162 2.39 -10.02 0.02
N ILE A 163 2.16 -8.87 -0.64
CA ILE A 163 2.43 -8.68 -2.07
C ILE A 163 3.94 -8.82 -2.36
N ILE A 164 4.81 -8.25 -1.52
CA ILE A 164 6.26 -8.41 -1.65
C ILE A 164 6.66 -9.89 -1.60
N ALA A 165 6.13 -10.67 -0.66
CA ALA A 165 6.42 -12.10 -0.56
C ALA A 165 6.01 -12.86 -1.83
N GLU A 166 4.83 -12.55 -2.40
CA GLU A 166 4.36 -13.18 -3.64
C GLU A 166 5.17 -12.74 -4.87
N LEU A 167 5.57 -11.47 -4.95
CA LEU A 167 6.47 -10.96 -5.99
C LEU A 167 7.85 -11.61 -5.90
N MET A 168 8.41 -11.73 -4.69
CA MET A 168 9.69 -12.40 -4.42
C MET A 168 9.68 -13.84 -4.96
N LYS A 169 8.63 -14.61 -4.62
CA LYS A 169 8.44 -15.98 -5.09
C LYS A 169 8.36 -16.04 -6.62
N ASN A 170 7.56 -15.20 -7.24
CA ASN A 170 7.37 -15.20 -8.70
C ASN A 170 8.61 -14.74 -9.47
N LYS A 171 9.42 -13.83 -8.91
CA LYS A 171 10.71 -13.41 -9.47
C LYS A 171 11.84 -14.42 -9.19
N LYS A 172 11.59 -15.42 -8.34
CA LYS A 172 12.62 -16.34 -7.83
C LYS A 172 13.78 -15.62 -7.12
N GLU A 173 13.49 -14.50 -6.48
CA GLU A 173 14.42 -13.74 -5.66
C GLU A 173 14.60 -14.42 -4.29
N THR A 174 15.74 -14.18 -3.67
CA THR A 174 16.06 -14.65 -2.31
C THR A 174 16.28 -13.46 -1.38
N GLU A 175 16.22 -13.67 -0.08
CA GLU A 175 16.55 -12.62 0.88
C GLU A 175 17.99 -12.11 0.68
N GLU A 176 18.92 -12.98 0.31
CA GLU A 176 20.31 -12.61 0.02
C GLU A 176 20.39 -11.68 -1.20
N SER A 177 19.69 -12.00 -2.30
CA SER A 177 19.66 -11.14 -3.47
C SER A 177 18.98 -9.79 -3.18
N MET A 178 17.97 -9.78 -2.32
CA MET A 178 17.34 -8.53 -1.84
C MET A 178 18.31 -7.72 -0.97
N ARG A 179 19.07 -8.39 -0.08
CA ARG A 179 20.06 -7.75 0.79
C ARG A 179 21.16 -7.05 -0.02
N SER A 180 21.61 -7.63 -1.12
CA SER A 180 22.63 -7.00 -1.99
C SER A 180 22.19 -5.67 -2.63
N ARG A 181 20.87 -5.35 -2.59
CA ARG A 181 20.28 -4.11 -3.10
C ARG A 181 19.88 -3.13 -1.99
N HIS A 182 20.25 -3.41 -0.74
CA HIS A 182 20.11 -2.46 0.35
C HIS A 182 21.01 -1.23 0.14
N ALA A 183 20.60 -0.09 0.68
CA ALA A 183 21.45 1.09 0.69
C ALA A 183 22.78 0.79 1.41
N THR A 184 23.89 1.26 0.86
CA THR A 184 25.25 0.92 1.33
C THR A 184 25.47 1.20 2.83
N LEU A 185 24.83 2.25 3.36
CA LEU A 185 24.95 2.64 4.77
C LEU A 185 24.06 1.81 5.72
N GLU A 186 23.19 0.94 5.19
CA GLU A 186 22.31 0.06 5.97
C GLU A 186 22.82 -1.39 6.03
N LEU A 187 23.94 -1.67 5.38
CA LEU A 187 24.59 -2.98 5.46
C LEU A 187 25.35 -3.07 6.79
N PRO A 188 25.19 -4.18 7.55
CA PRO A 188 25.90 -4.42 8.81
C PRO A 188 27.41 -4.52 8.61
#